data_3592ebadd2e1bb065aa4e91989d176f6
#
_entry.id   3592ebadd2e1bb065aa4e91989d176f6
#
_cell.length_a   1.000
_cell.length_b   1.000
_cell.length_c   1.000
_cell.angle_alpha   90.00
_cell.angle_beta   90.00
_cell.angle_gamma   90.00
#
_symmetry.space_group_name_H-M   'P 1'
#
loop_
_entity.id
_entity.type
_entity.pdbx_description
1 polymer ?
#
loop_
_entity_poly.entity_id
_entity_poly.type
_entity_poly.pdbx_seq_one_letter_code
_entity_poly.pdbx_strand_id
1 'polypeptide(L)'
;MNSEFSKLEEYAMQTLGQVPEIVRYLGRINESLALEQFRENTVLYLGRTNISRKMSSLIAIAVSSANGQKDSVSLHFRLARKFGADPLEILDALKAAKMVLMSNSMSTLQSTLSIFEKSFHPPEKREEVEIIINNIKKESGLDAVPETLSALSRISFDLFSEHLKEKSELMSPLSLNSKSVFLISYAVSVSLGSEICAQTYLKQYIRSGGLLPEIEDAIAISRFITGNRSFISSSAILRELSESVGQQ
;
A
#
# COMPACT_ATOMS: atom_id res chain seq x y z
N MET A 1 21.82 27.22 22.75
CA MET A 1 21.37 25.82 22.91
C MET A 1 20.51 25.51 21.69
N ASN A 2 20.92 24.56 20.84
CA ASN A 2 20.04 24.14 19.75
C ASN A 2 18.80 23.48 20.36
N SER A 3 17.60 23.91 19.94
CA SER A 3 16.36 23.28 20.37
C SER A 3 16.35 21.79 19.98
N GLU A 4 15.55 20.96 20.62
CA GLU A 4 15.39 19.55 20.20
C GLU A 4 14.91 19.46 18.73
N PHE A 5 14.11 20.43 18.32
CA PHE A 5 13.64 20.54 16.95
C PHE A 5 14.79 20.78 15.93
N SER A 6 15.77 21.64 16.25
CA SER A 6 16.94 21.85 15.38
C SER A 6 17.76 20.56 15.18
N LYS A 7 17.92 19.76 16.23
CA LYS A 7 18.59 18.45 16.11
C LYS A 7 17.80 17.48 15.24
N LEU A 8 16.48 17.54 15.31
CA LEU A 8 15.58 16.76 14.48
C LEU A 8 15.70 17.16 12.99
N GLU A 9 15.76 18.45 12.68
CA GLU A 9 15.95 18.93 11.31
C GLU A 9 17.30 18.44 10.74
N GLU A 10 18.39 18.52 11.51
CA GLU A 10 19.69 17.99 11.12
C GLU A 10 19.64 16.49 10.84
N TYR A 11 19.00 15.71 11.70
CA TYR A 11 18.85 14.28 11.50
C TYR A 11 17.96 13.95 10.28
N ALA A 12 16.89 14.71 10.05
CA ALA A 12 16.04 14.55 8.87
C ALA A 12 16.85 14.83 7.59
N MET A 13 17.67 15.85 7.56
CA MET A 13 18.58 16.13 6.44
C MET A 13 19.54 14.97 6.16
N GLN A 14 20.11 14.38 7.20
CA GLN A 14 21.06 13.26 7.06
C GLN A 14 20.37 11.97 6.58
N THR A 15 19.18 11.65 7.10
CA THR A 15 18.48 10.39 6.83
C THR A 15 17.62 10.44 5.59
N LEU A 16 16.83 11.50 5.42
CA LEU A 16 15.85 11.67 4.35
C LEU A 16 16.38 12.53 3.17
N GLY A 17 17.50 13.23 3.37
CA GLY A 17 18.05 14.21 2.40
C GLY A 17 17.26 15.52 2.34
N GLN A 18 16.23 15.67 3.14
CA GLN A 18 15.43 16.89 3.31
C GLN A 18 14.64 16.85 4.62
N VAL A 19 14.29 18.03 5.15
CA VAL A 19 13.27 18.13 6.19
C VAL A 19 11.90 18.16 5.49
N PRO A 20 10.98 17.21 5.75
CA PRO A 20 9.64 17.26 5.16
C PRO A 20 8.92 18.55 5.58
N GLU A 21 8.23 19.19 4.64
CA GLU A 21 7.54 20.47 4.90
C GLU A 21 6.54 20.38 6.05
N ILE A 22 5.78 19.27 6.12
CA ILE A 22 4.84 19.05 7.22
C ILE A 22 5.52 19.10 8.59
N VAL A 23 6.74 18.57 8.71
CA VAL A 23 7.51 18.60 9.97
C VAL A 23 7.89 20.03 10.32
N ARG A 24 8.28 20.85 9.33
CA ARG A 24 8.58 22.27 9.54
C ARG A 24 7.34 23.06 9.98
N TYR A 25 6.18 22.83 9.33
CA TYR A 25 4.94 23.50 9.71
C TYR A 25 4.50 23.09 11.11
N LEU A 26 4.52 21.80 11.42
CA LEU A 26 4.21 21.29 12.75
C LEU A 26 5.16 21.86 13.81
N GLY A 27 6.46 21.94 13.53
CA GLY A 27 7.44 22.48 14.47
C GLY A 27 7.21 23.95 14.84
N ARG A 28 6.69 24.75 13.89
CA ARG A 28 6.30 26.14 14.16
C ARG A 28 4.99 26.26 14.94
N ILE A 29 4.05 25.34 14.72
CA ILE A 29 2.74 25.35 15.39
C ILE A 29 2.84 24.71 16.77
N ASN A 30 3.51 23.55 16.86
CA ASN A 30 3.64 22.75 18.06
C ASN A 30 4.88 21.83 17.96
N GLU A 31 5.96 22.20 18.61
CA GLU A 31 7.22 21.46 18.60
C GLU A 31 7.06 20.01 19.09
N SER A 32 6.26 19.77 20.13
CA SER A 32 6.02 18.43 20.66
C SER A 32 5.37 17.50 19.63
N LEU A 33 4.43 18.01 18.81
CA LEU A 33 3.80 17.23 17.76
C LEU A 33 4.77 16.92 16.62
N ALA A 34 5.66 17.85 16.28
CA ALA A 34 6.70 17.59 15.27
C ALA A 34 7.70 16.54 15.75
N LEU A 35 8.09 16.56 17.03
CA LEU A 35 8.94 15.55 17.65
C LEU A 35 8.28 14.18 17.66
N GLU A 36 6.98 14.10 17.99
CA GLU A 36 6.22 12.86 17.95
C GLU A 36 6.11 12.30 16.54
N GLN A 37 5.79 13.13 15.55
CA GLN A 37 5.76 12.75 14.14
C GLN A 37 7.09 12.14 13.68
N PHE A 38 8.18 12.68 14.17
CA PHE A 38 9.50 12.18 13.85
C PHE A 38 9.85 10.88 14.60
N ARG A 39 9.43 10.77 15.85
CA ARG A 39 9.53 9.52 16.62
C ARG A 39 8.81 8.39 15.90
N GLU A 40 7.59 8.64 15.42
CA GLU A 40 6.84 7.67 14.59
C GLU A 40 7.60 7.26 13.34
N ASN A 41 8.18 8.22 12.60
CA ASN A 41 9.01 7.94 11.44
C ASN A 41 10.19 7.01 11.77
N THR A 42 10.83 7.23 12.94
CA THR A 42 11.93 6.38 13.38
C THR A 42 11.46 4.99 13.77
N VAL A 43 10.42 4.88 14.59
CA VAL A 43 9.95 3.59 15.15
C VAL A 43 9.23 2.74 14.12
N LEU A 44 8.37 3.35 13.28
CA LEU A 44 7.49 2.63 12.38
C LEU A 44 8.05 2.45 10.95
N TYR A 45 9.12 3.19 10.60
CA TYR A 45 9.68 3.16 9.25
C TYR A 45 11.20 2.98 9.25
N LEU A 46 11.98 4.01 9.57
CA LEU A 46 13.45 3.99 9.44
C LEU A 46 14.15 3.02 10.39
N GLY A 47 13.59 2.77 11.56
CA GLY A 47 14.13 1.84 12.56
C GLY A 47 13.72 0.39 12.37
N ARG A 48 12.84 0.09 11.41
CA ARG A 48 12.46 -1.29 11.08
C ARG A 48 13.61 -1.99 10.34
N THR A 49 13.97 -3.19 10.77
CA THR A 49 15.19 -3.88 10.31
C THR A 49 14.98 -5.31 9.86
N ASN A 50 13.77 -5.88 9.99
CA ASN A 50 13.48 -7.23 9.52
C ASN A 50 13.37 -7.32 7.99
N ILE A 51 13.07 -6.19 7.33
CA ILE A 51 13.16 -6.02 5.88
C ILE A 51 14.23 -4.99 5.53
N SER A 52 14.79 -5.08 4.32
CA SER A 52 15.80 -4.12 3.87
C SER A 52 15.22 -2.72 3.71
N ARG A 53 16.05 -1.67 3.88
CA ARG A 53 15.65 -0.27 3.63
C ARG A 53 15.13 -0.05 2.21
N LYS A 54 15.64 -0.78 1.23
CA LYS A 54 15.11 -0.83 -0.13
C LYS A 54 13.67 -1.30 -0.12
N MET A 55 13.39 -2.45 0.51
CA MET A 55 12.03 -3.01 0.60
C MET A 55 11.09 -2.08 1.36
N SER A 56 11.51 -1.51 2.48
CA SER A 56 10.73 -0.52 3.23
C SER A 56 10.31 0.67 2.34
N SER A 57 11.24 1.16 1.51
CA SER A 57 10.96 2.28 0.59
C SER A 57 10.01 1.87 -0.54
N LEU A 58 10.11 0.64 -1.07
CA LEU A 58 9.19 0.11 -2.09
C LEU A 58 7.77 -0.06 -1.53
N ILE A 59 7.63 -0.57 -0.31
CA ILE A 59 6.33 -0.62 0.40
C ILE A 59 5.77 0.79 0.57
N ALA A 60 6.60 1.74 1.02
CA ALA A 60 6.18 3.11 1.23
C ALA A 60 5.73 3.80 -0.08
N ILE A 61 6.40 3.55 -1.21
CA ILE A 61 5.97 4.03 -2.54
C ILE A 61 4.59 3.46 -2.87
N ALA A 62 4.40 2.15 -2.76
CA ALA A 62 3.16 1.48 -3.11
C ALA A 62 1.98 1.96 -2.25
N VAL A 63 2.17 2.03 -0.93
CA VAL A 63 1.17 2.51 0.02
C VAL A 63 0.84 3.99 -0.20
N SER A 64 1.85 4.84 -0.39
CA SER A 64 1.66 6.27 -0.67
C SER A 64 0.90 6.48 -1.99
N SER A 65 1.24 5.72 -3.02
CA SER A 65 0.57 5.76 -4.32
C SER A 65 -0.89 5.38 -4.19
N ALA A 66 -1.19 4.26 -3.50
CA ALA A 66 -2.56 3.81 -3.27
C ALA A 66 -3.40 4.80 -2.45
N ASN A 67 -2.75 5.56 -1.57
CA ASN A 67 -3.39 6.61 -0.76
C ASN A 67 -3.42 7.99 -1.45
N GLY A 68 -2.91 8.14 -2.68
CA GLY A 68 -2.93 9.41 -3.42
C GLY A 68 -1.98 10.49 -2.87
N GLN A 69 -0.94 10.11 -2.14
CA GLN A 69 -0.01 11.02 -1.44
C GLN A 69 1.20 11.36 -2.34
N LYS A 70 1.05 12.26 -3.30
CA LYS A 70 2.06 12.57 -4.32
C LYS A 70 3.45 12.94 -3.74
N ASP A 71 3.49 13.78 -2.71
CA ASP A 71 4.74 14.22 -2.08
C ASP A 71 5.45 13.06 -1.36
N SER A 72 4.69 12.20 -0.70
CA SER A 72 5.18 10.98 -0.07
C SER A 72 5.77 10.02 -1.12
N VAL A 73 5.07 9.79 -2.23
CA VAL A 73 5.59 8.98 -3.36
C VAL A 73 6.94 9.52 -3.83
N SER A 74 7.05 10.85 -4.05
CA SER A 74 8.28 11.50 -4.50
C SER A 74 9.42 11.35 -3.50
N LEU A 75 9.16 11.48 -2.19
CA LEU A 75 10.15 11.27 -1.14
C LEU A 75 10.64 9.82 -1.12
N HIS A 76 9.71 8.87 -1.07
CA HIS A 76 10.07 7.45 -0.99
C HIS A 76 10.70 6.91 -2.27
N PHE A 77 10.37 7.48 -3.43
CA PHE A 77 11.08 7.21 -4.68
C PHE A 77 12.58 7.56 -4.56
N ARG A 78 12.91 8.77 -4.05
CA ARG A 78 14.31 9.17 -3.84
C ARG A 78 15.02 8.24 -2.85
N LEU A 79 14.35 7.86 -1.75
CA LEU A 79 14.89 6.92 -0.76
C LEU A 79 15.09 5.52 -1.37
N ALA A 80 14.15 5.00 -2.14
CA ALA A 80 14.29 3.72 -2.82
C ALA A 80 15.51 3.72 -3.75
N ARG A 81 15.69 4.78 -4.55
CA ARG A 81 16.87 4.94 -5.40
C ARG A 81 18.17 5.03 -4.60
N LYS A 82 18.18 5.79 -3.48
CA LYS A 82 19.32 5.88 -2.55
C LYS A 82 19.69 4.51 -1.96
N PHE A 83 18.71 3.64 -1.70
CA PHE A 83 18.91 2.30 -1.17
C PHE A 83 19.07 1.22 -2.26
N GLY A 84 19.32 1.61 -3.51
CA GLY A 84 19.67 0.71 -4.61
C GLY A 84 18.48 0.00 -5.27
N ALA A 85 17.26 0.56 -5.19
CA ALA A 85 16.17 0.05 -5.98
C ALA A 85 16.37 0.40 -7.47
N ASP A 86 16.20 -0.59 -8.34
CA ASP A 86 16.20 -0.36 -9.79
C ASP A 86 14.80 0.11 -10.27
N PRO A 87 14.70 0.66 -11.49
CA PRO A 87 13.44 1.14 -12.03
C PRO A 87 12.35 0.06 -12.14
N LEU A 88 12.71 -1.19 -12.43
CA LEU A 88 11.75 -2.29 -12.59
C LEU A 88 11.23 -2.77 -11.23
N GLU A 89 12.04 -2.77 -10.17
CA GLU A 89 11.58 -3.03 -8.80
C GLU A 89 10.56 -1.99 -8.34
N ILE A 90 10.78 -0.71 -8.68
CA ILE A 90 9.83 0.37 -8.37
C ILE A 90 8.54 0.18 -9.17
N LEU A 91 8.64 -0.20 -10.43
CA LEU A 91 7.48 -0.48 -11.27
C LEU A 91 6.68 -1.68 -10.73
N ASP A 92 7.35 -2.74 -10.27
CA ASP A 92 6.68 -3.88 -9.63
C ASP A 92 5.90 -3.46 -8.37
N ALA A 93 6.46 -2.57 -7.55
CA ALA A 93 5.74 -2.02 -6.40
C ALA A 93 4.49 -1.23 -6.80
N LEU A 94 4.54 -0.46 -7.88
CA LEU A 94 3.39 0.27 -8.43
C LEU A 94 2.36 -0.66 -9.07
N LYS A 95 2.79 -1.73 -9.76
CA LYS A 95 1.92 -2.79 -10.30
C LYS A 95 1.14 -3.47 -9.17
N ALA A 96 1.83 -3.81 -8.07
CA ALA A 96 1.19 -4.39 -6.88
C ALA A 96 0.13 -3.45 -6.30
N ALA A 97 0.43 -2.14 -6.16
CA ALA A 97 -0.52 -1.15 -5.70
C ALA A 97 -1.75 -1.03 -6.62
N LYS A 98 -1.53 -0.96 -7.94
CA LYS A 98 -2.62 -0.95 -8.93
C LYS A 98 -3.51 -2.17 -8.79
N MET A 99 -2.94 -3.37 -8.67
CA MET A 99 -3.71 -4.61 -8.53
C MET A 99 -4.61 -4.59 -7.29
N VAL A 100 -4.07 -4.15 -6.14
CA VAL A 100 -4.85 -4.07 -4.90
C VAL A 100 -5.97 -3.02 -5.02
N LEU A 101 -5.70 -1.85 -5.59
CA LEU A 101 -6.71 -0.81 -5.83
C LEU A 101 -7.86 -1.32 -6.69
N MET A 102 -7.56 -2.01 -7.78
CA MET A 102 -8.57 -2.61 -8.67
C MET A 102 -9.40 -3.66 -7.94
N SER A 103 -8.75 -4.59 -7.22
CA SER A 103 -9.45 -5.61 -6.45
C SER A 103 -10.31 -5.01 -5.33
N ASN A 104 -9.81 -3.98 -4.65
CA ASN A 104 -10.54 -3.30 -3.58
C ASN A 104 -11.77 -2.55 -4.08
N SER A 105 -11.73 -1.99 -5.30
CA SER A 105 -12.88 -1.32 -5.91
C SER A 105 -14.09 -2.25 -6.10
N MET A 106 -13.84 -3.57 -6.15
CA MET A 106 -14.86 -4.61 -6.30
C MET A 106 -15.33 -5.21 -4.96
N SER A 107 -14.83 -4.71 -3.83
CA SER A 107 -15.10 -5.28 -2.50
C SER A 107 -16.59 -5.36 -2.13
N THR A 108 -17.41 -4.47 -2.71
CA THR A 108 -18.87 -4.41 -2.48
C THR A 108 -19.67 -5.35 -3.38
N LEU A 109 -19.08 -5.97 -4.41
CA LEU A 109 -19.84 -6.78 -5.38
C LEU A 109 -20.53 -7.97 -4.69
N GLN A 110 -19.86 -8.61 -3.74
CA GLN A 110 -20.44 -9.74 -3.02
C GLN A 110 -21.72 -9.36 -2.26
N SER A 111 -21.73 -8.22 -1.58
CA SER A 111 -22.90 -7.76 -0.82
C SER A 111 -24.08 -7.33 -1.71
N THR A 112 -23.81 -6.92 -2.96
CA THR A 112 -24.84 -6.50 -3.91
C THR A 112 -25.29 -7.60 -4.86
N LEU A 113 -24.57 -8.74 -4.89
CA LEU A 113 -24.82 -9.83 -5.83
C LEU A 113 -26.26 -10.37 -5.75
N SER A 114 -26.79 -10.57 -4.54
CA SER A 114 -28.15 -11.09 -4.34
C SER A 114 -29.25 -10.14 -4.89
N ILE A 115 -29.00 -8.83 -4.84
CA ILE A 115 -29.92 -7.83 -5.40
C ILE A 115 -29.86 -7.90 -6.93
N PHE A 116 -28.64 -7.95 -7.48
CA PHE A 116 -28.41 -8.08 -8.91
C PHE A 116 -29.11 -9.31 -9.50
N GLU A 117 -28.93 -10.48 -8.87
CA GLU A 117 -29.49 -11.75 -9.31
C GLU A 117 -31.03 -11.76 -9.33
N LYS A 118 -31.65 -11.15 -8.31
CA LYS A 118 -33.11 -11.02 -8.23
C LYS A 118 -33.67 -10.09 -9.29
N SER A 119 -32.93 -9.03 -9.63
CA SER A 119 -33.41 -7.97 -10.54
C SER A 119 -33.15 -8.26 -12.01
N PHE A 120 -32.03 -8.89 -12.33
CA PHE A 120 -31.53 -8.99 -13.72
C PHE A 120 -31.42 -10.40 -14.27
N HIS A 121 -31.76 -11.43 -13.50
CA HIS A 121 -31.73 -12.83 -13.95
C HIS A 121 -30.43 -13.15 -14.72
N PRO A 122 -29.27 -13.14 -14.06
CA PRO A 122 -27.98 -13.32 -14.72
C PRO A 122 -27.94 -14.64 -15.52
N PRO A 123 -27.14 -14.71 -16.57
CA PRO A 123 -27.01 -15.92 -17.36
C PRO A 123 -26.59 -17.11 -16.47
N GLU A 124 -27.05 -18.31 -16.84
CA GLU A 124 -26.65 -19.55 -16.17
C GLU A 124 -25.12 -19.63 -16.05
N LYS A 125 -24.66 -20.33 -15.02
CA LYS A 125 -23.23 -20.59 -14.82
C LYS A 125 -22.62 -21.13 -16.10
N ARG A 126 -21.61 -20.42 -16.63
CA ARG A 126 -20.88 -20.91 -17.79
C ARG A 126 -19.89 -21.98 -17.33
N GLU A 127 -19.89 -23.11 -17.99
CA GLU A 127 -18.92 -24.19 -17.75
C GLU A 127 -17.46 -23.69 -17.82
N GLU A 128 -17.17 -22.77 -18.75
CA GLU A 128 -15.88 -22.09 -18.88
C GLU A 128 -15.44 -21.38 -17.60
N VAL A 129 -16.35 -20.73 -16.88
CA VAL A 129 -16.05 -20.06 -15.60
C VAL A 129 -15.64 -21.08 -14.53
N GLU A 130 -16.32 -22.22 -14.46
CA GLU A 130 -15.99 -23.26 -13.48
C GLU A 130 -14.61 -23.87 -13.76
N ILE A 131 -14.28 -24.11 -15.02
CA ILE A 131 -12.95 -24.58 -15.45
C ILE A 131 -11.88 -23.57 -15.04
N ILE A 132 -12.06 -22.28 -15.33
CA ILE A 132 -11.11 -21.22 -14.98
C ILE A 132 -10.96 -21.13 -13.46
N ILE A 133 -12.04 -21.12 -12.70
CA ILE A 133 -12.01 -21.07 -11.23
C ILE A 133 -11.26 -22.26 -10.64
N ASN A 134 -11.49 -23.47 -11.16
CA ASN A 134 -10.80 -24.67 -10.71
C ASN A 134 -9.29 -24.63 -11.02
N ASN A 135 -8.91 -24.11 -12.18
CA ASN A 135 -7.49 -23.91 -12.53
C ASN A 135 -6.83 -22.90 -11.58
N ILE A 136 -7.49 -21.77 -11.29
CA ILE A 136 -6.99 -20.76 -10.33
C ILE A 136 -6.78 -21.39 -8.95
N LYS A 137 -7.71 -22.18 -8.45
CA LYS A 137 -7.57 -22.89 -7.16
C LYS A 137 -6.34 -23.82 -7.18
N LYS A 138 -6.20 -24.61 -8.22
CA LYS A 138 -5.10 -25.56 -8.37
C LYS A 138 -3.73 -24.85 -8.41
N GLU A 139 -3.60 -23.80 -9.22
CA GLU A 139 -2.36 -23.05 -9.39
C GLU A 139 -1.99 -22.21 -8.17
N SER A 140 -2.98 -21.53 -7.58
CA SER A 140 -2.76 -20.70 -6.39
C SER A 140 -2.69 -21.50 -5.10
N GLY A 141 -3.08 -22.78 -5.13
CA GLY A 141 -3.22 -23.63 -3.95
C GLY A 141 -4.21 -23.07 -2.93
N LEU A 142 -5.17 -22.24 -3.35
CA LEU A 142 -6.23 -21.71 -2.50
C LEU A 142 -7.40 -22.68 -2.47
N ASP A 143 -7.97 -22.91 -1.30
CA ASP A 143 -9.16 -23.77 -1.14
C ASP A 143 -10.38 -23.15 -1.80
N ALA A 144 -10.44 -21.81 -1.85
CA ALA A 144 -11.50 -21.04 -2.48
C ALA A 144 -10.94 -19.84 -3.25
N VAL A 145 -11.61 -19.48 -4.34
CA VAL A 145 -11.37 -18.22 -5.06
C VAL A 145 -11.96 -17.08 -4.23
N PRO A 146 -11.35 -15.88 -4.21
CA PRO A 146 -11.93 -14.72 -3.54
C PRO A 146 -13.40 -14.50 -3.95
N GLU A 147 -14.27 -14.25 -2.98
CA GLU A 147 -15.72 -14.10 -3.20
C GLU A 147 -16.04 -12.99 -4.20
N THR A 148 -15.27 -11.90 -4.20
CA THR A 148 -15.41 -10.81 -5.18
C THR A 148 -15.17 -11.27 -6.62
N LEU A 149 -14.22 -12.17 -6.83
CA LEU A 149 -13.95 -12.73 -8.16
C LEU A 149 -15.08 -13.68 -8.61
N SER A 150 -15.59 -14.49 -7.67
CA SER A 150 -16.77 -15.32 -7.91
C SER A 150 -18.01 -14.46 -8.22
N ALA A 151 -18.23 -13.36 -7.50
CA ALA A 151 -19.33 -12.43 -7.78
C ALA A 151 -19.17 -11.78 -9.16
N LEU A 152 -17.98 -11.33 -9.50
CA LEU A 152 -17.69 -10.71 -10.81
C LEU A 152 -18.01 -11.67 -11.97
N SER A 153 -17.65 -12.96 -11.85
CA SER A 153 -17.94 -13.97 -12.89
C SER A 153 -19.43 -14.19 -13.13
N ARG A 154 -20.26 -13.94 -12.09
CA ARG A 154 -21.73 -14.04 -12.17
C ARG A 154 -22.38 -12.78 -12.72
N ILE A 155 -21.73 -11.63 -12.58
CA ILE A 155 -22.22 -10.35 -13.10
C ILE A 155 -21.83 -10.19 -14.57
N SER A 156 -20.56 -10.41 -14.92
CA SER A 156 -20.04 -10.21 -16.26
C SER A 156 -18.82 -11.09 -16.53
N PHE A 157 -18.94 -11.96 -17.53
CA PHE A 157 -17.82 -12.79 -17.97
C PHE A 157 -16.68 -11.97 -18.57
N ASP A 158 -16.98 -10.90 -19.28
CA ASP A 158 -15.98 -10.05 -19.90
C ASP A 158 -15.13 -9.33 -18.85
N LEU A 159 -15.79 -8.74 -17.83
CA LEU A 159 -15.08 -8.11 -16.71
C LEU A 159 -14.28 -9.13 -15.88
N PHE A 160 -14.82 -10.33 -15.67
CA PHE A 160 -14.12 -11.42 -15.01
C PHE A 160 -12.85 -11.81 -15.78
N SER A 161 -12.97 -12.02 -17.09
CA SER A 161 -11.85 -12.40 -17.96
C SER A 161 -10.79 -11.31 -18.03
N GLU A 162 -11.20 -10.05 -18.12
CA GLU A 162 -10.29 -8.90 -18.13
C GLU A 162 -9.55 -8.77 -16.79
N HIS A 163 -10.25 -8.90 -15.66
CA HIS A 163 -9.62 -8.87 -14.34
C HIS A 163 -8.54 -9.97 -14.20
N LEU A 164 -8.77 -11.15 -14.74
CA LEU A 164 -7.77 -12.23 -14.69
C LEU A 164 -6.54 -11.94 -15.54
N LYS A 165 -6.70 -11.35 -16.73
CA LYS A 165 -5.59 -10.92 -17.58
C LYS A 165 -4.78 -9.83 -16.88
N GLU A 166 -5.44 -8.80 -16.35
CA GLU A 166 -4.79 -7.73 -15.60
C GLU A 166 -4.06 -8.27 -14.37
N LYS A 167 -4.67 -9.19 -13.61
CA LYS A 167 -4.03 -9.83 -12.47
C LYS A 167 -2.78 -10.61 -12.89
N SER A 168 -2.85 -11.38 -13.96
CA SER A 168 -1.70 -12.14 -14.49
C SER A 168 -0.54 -11.20 -14.83
N GLU A 169 -0.81 -10.10 -15.52
CA GLU A 169 0.19 -9.12 -15.93
C GLU A 169 0.75 -8.33 -14.74
N LEU A 170 -0.13 -7.83 -13.86
CA LEU A 170 0.28 -6.98 -12.74
C LEU A 170 1.02 -7.75 -11.65
N MET A 171 0.68 -9.03 -11.42
CA MET A 171 1.30 -9.87 -10.40
C MET A 171 2.50 -10.68 -10.92
N SER A 172 2.83 -10.57 -12.20
CA SER A 172 4.05 -11.12 -12.79
C SER A 172 5.22 -10.16 -12.56
N PRO A 173 6.19 -10.48 -11.68
CA PRO A 173 7.29 -9.56 -11.39
C PRO A 173 8.20 -9.33 -12.59
N LEU A 174 8.74 -8.12 -12.71
CA LEU A 174 9.76 -7.74 -13.69
C LEU A 174 11.19 -7.91 -13.13
N SER A 175 11.37 -7.58 -11.85
CA SER A 175 12.68 -7.58 -11.17
C SER A 175 12.59 -8.12 -9.74
N LEU A 176 11.51 -7.86 -9.02
CA LEU A 176 11.29 -8.41 -7.69
C LEU A 176 10.97 -9.91 -7.75
N ASN A 177 11.19 -10.63 -6.64
CA ASN A 177 10.62 -11.98 -6.51
C ASN A 177 9.15 -11.91 -6.05
N SER A 178 8.40 -13.00 -6.27
CA SER A 178 6.97 -13.07 -5.94
C SER A 178 6.70 -12.85 -4.45
N LYS A 179 7.58 -13.31 -3.54
CA LYS A 179 7.48 -13.07 -2.10
C LYS A 179 7.43 -11.57 -1.80
N SER A 180 8.33 -10.78 -2.40
CA SER A 180 8.38 -9.33 -2.24
C SER A 180 7.11 -8.64 -2.75
N VAL A 181 6.62 -9.06 -3.93
CA VAL A 181 5.37 -8.52 -4.50
C VAL A 181 4.18 -8.81 -3.58
N PHE A 182 4.10 -10.02 -3.01
CA PHE A 182 3.02 -10.36 -2.07
C PHE A 182 3.10 -9.55 -0.77
N LEU A 183 4.30 -9.28 -0.24
CA LEU A 183 4.46 -8.44 0.95
C LEU A 183 4.02 -6.99 0.68
N ILE A 184 4.40 -6.42 -0.46
CA ILE A 184 3.98 -5.09 -0.89
C ILE A 184 2.45 -5.05 -1.06
N SER A 185 1.87 -6.04 -1.75
CA SER A 185 0.41 -6.13 -1.95
C SER A 185 -0.33 -6.27 -0.61
N TYR A 186 0.21 -7.03 0.33
CA TYR A 186 -0.33 -7.15 1.68
C TYR A 186 -0.34 -5.79 2.40
N ALA A 187 0.80 -5.07 2.41
CA ALA A 187 0.90 -3.75 3.03
C ALA A 187 -0.09 -2.74 2.44
N VAL A 188 -0.25 -2.73 1.11
CA VAL A 188 -1.26 -1.89 0.44
C VAL A 188 -2.67 -2.30 0.83
N SER A 189 -2.95 -3.60 0.93
CA SER A 189 -4.27 -4.10 1.35
C SER A 189 -4.63 -3.65 2.77
N VAL A 190 -3.65 -3.71 3.70
CA VAL A 190 -3.80 -3.20 5.07
C VAL A 190 -4.09 -1.70 5.07
N SER A 191 -3.38 -0.92 4.26
CA SER A 191 -3.56 0.54 4.17
C SER A 191 -4.94 0.97 3.66
N LEU A 192 -5.56 0.14 2.83
CA LEU A 192 -6.88 0.39 2.24
C LEU A 192 -8.04 -0.25 3.04
N GLY A 193 -7.74 -1.02 4.10
CA GLY A 193 -8.75 -1.78 4.83
C GLY A 193 -9.39 -2.90 3.99
N SER A 194 -8.69 -3.42 2.99
CA SER A 194 -9.20 -4.47 2.09
C SER A 194 -9.00 -5.86 2.69
N GLU A 195 -9.97 -6.37 3.43
CA GLU A 195 -9.88 -7.66 4.11
C GLU A 195 -9.59 -8.82 3.15
N ILE A 196 -10.32 -8.89 2.03
CA ILE A 196 -10.20 -9.97 1.05
C ILE A 196 -8.78 -9.98 0.43
N CYS A 197 -8.28 -8.81 0.03
CA CYS A 197 -6.93 -8.69 -0.51
C CYS A 197 -5.87 -9.01 0.55
N ALA A 198 -6.04 -8.50 1.78
CA ALA A 198 -5.10 -8.76 2.88
C ALA A 198 -5.00 -10.27 3.17
N GLN A 199 -6.12 -10.97 3.29
CA GLN A 199 -6.12 -12.43 3.49
C GLN A 199 -5.47 -13.17 2.32
N THR A 200 -5.77 -12.76 1.08
CA THR A 200 -5.24 -13.40 -0.12
C THR A 200 -3.71 -13.26 -0.19
N TYR A 201 -3.19 -12.04 -0.06
CA TYR A 201 -1.76 -11.78 -0.19
C TYR A 201 -0.95 -12.27 1.01
N LEU A 202 -1.53 -12.24 2.22
CA LEU A 202 -0.89 -12.84 3.40
C LEU A 202 -0.70 -14.35 3.22
N LYS A 203 -1.73 -15.07 2.76
CA LYS A 203 -1.63 -16.52 2.48
C LYS A 203 -0.54 -16.81 1.43
N GLN A 204 -0.49 -16.02 0.35
CA GLN A 204 0.54 -16.19 -0.69
C GLN A 204 1.95 -15.87 -0.17
N TYR A 205 2.07 -14.82 0.66
CA TYR A 205 3.33 -14.45 1.29
C TYR A 205 3.87 -15.57 2.20
N ILE A 206 3.01 -16.13 3.07
CA ILE A 206 3.37 -17.25 3.96
C ILE A 206 3.83 -18.48 3.15
N ARG A 207 3.09 -18.84 2.10
CA ARG A 207 3.44 -19.94 1.19
C ARG A 207 4.78 -19.73 0.48
N SER A 208 5.16 -18.49 0.25
CA SER A 208 6.44 -18.10 -0.35
C SER A 208 7.59 -18.06 0.68
N GLY A 209 7.42 -18.59 1.89
CA GLY A 209 8.41 -18.58 2.95
C GLY A 209 8.53 -17.21 3.65
N GLY A 210 7.43 -16.48 3.75
CA GLY A 210 7.36 -15.22 4.48
C GLY A 210 7.47 -15.41 5.99
N LEU A 211 8.09 -14.44 6.68
CA LEU A 211 8.34 -14.47 8.11
C LEU A 211 7.48 -13.43 8.84
N LEU A 212 7.04 -13.76 10.07
CA LEU A 212 6.25 -12.85 10.90
C LEU A 212 6.92 -11.48 11.14
N PRO A 213 8.23 -11.39 11.45
CA PRO A 213 8.87 -10.08 11.64
C PRO A 213 8.84 -9.18 10.39
N GLU A 214 8.89 -9.77 9.20
CA GLU A 214 8.77 -9.01 7.93
C GLU A 214 7.35 -8.46 7.76
N ILE A 215 6.32 -9.21 8.18
CA ILE A 215 4.91 -8.78 8.19
C ILE A 215 4.72 -7.64 9.18
N GLU A 216 5.29 -7.72 10.38
CA GLU A 216 5.24 -6.66 11.38
C GLU A 216 5.82 -5.35 10.85
N ASP A 217 6.96 -5.41 10.16
CA ASP A 217 7.56 -4.24 9.51
C ASP A 217 6.64 -3.66 8.42
N ALA A 218 6.05 -4.52 7.58
CA ALA A 218 5.13 -4.09 6.53
C ALA A 218 3.87 -3.40 7.10
N ILE A 219 3.30 -3.93 8.19
CA ILE A 219 2.15 -3.32 8.89
C ILE A 219 2.55 -1.97 9.50
N ALA A 220 3.71 -1.90 10.16
CA ALA A 220 4.19 -0.65 10.78
C ALA A 220 4.37 0.46 9.74
N ILE A 221 5.00 0.14 8.60
CA ILE A 221 5.19 1.07 7.48
C ILE A 221 3.84 1.49 6.90
N SER A 222 2.96 0.53 6.64
CA SER A 222 1.62 0.80 6.11
C SER A 222 0.84 1.76 7.02
N ARG A 223 0.82 1.49 8.33
CA ARG A 223 0.17 2.34 9.34
C ARG A 223 0.75 3.76 9.34
N PHE A 224 2.07 3.89 9.36
CA PHE A 224 2.76 5.19 9.37
C PHE A 224 2.43 6.01 8.12
N ILE A 225 2.58 5.43 6.93
CA ILE A 225 2.30 6.12 5.67
C ILE A 225 0.82 6.50 5.56
N THR A 226 -0.08 5.62 5.95
CA THR A 226 -1.53 5.89 5.90
C THR A 226 -1.94 6.99 6.88
N GLY A 227 -1.41 6.97 8.11
CA GLY A 227 -1.68 8.01 9.11
C GLY A 227 -1.24 9.39 8.66
N ASN A 228 -0.10 9.49 8.00
CA ASN A 228 0.43 10.75 7.47
C ASN A 228 -0.42 11.36 6.34
N ARG A 229 -1.35 10.61 5.78
CA ARG A 229 -2.26 11.11 4.74
C ARG A 229 -3.01 12.37 5.19
N SER A 230 -3.42 12.44 6.46
CA SER A 230 -4.16 13.60 6.97
C SER A 230 -3.31 14.88 6.91
N PHE A 231 -2.07 14.83 7.37
CA PHE A 231 -1.16 15.98 7.35
C PHE A 231 -0.71 16.34 5.93
N ILE A 232 -0.36 15.34 5.10
CA ILE A 232 0.06 15.57 3.71
C ILE A 232 -1.06 16.19 2.89
N SER A 233 -2.29 15.68 3.02
CA SER A 233 -3.45 16.23 2.31
C SER A 233 -3.85 17.63 2.80
N SER A 234 -3.44 17.98 4.02
CA SER A 234 -3.73 19.28 4.66
C SER A 234 -2.51 20.20 4.69
N SER A 235 -1.48 19.96 3.88
CA SER A 235 -0.22 20.73 3.91
C SER A 235 -0.45 22.24 3.71
N ALA A 236 -1.39 22.65 2.86
CA ALA A 236 -1.75 24.05 2.67
C ALA A 236 -2.32 24.70 3.95
N ILE A 237 -3.18 23.98 4.68
CA ILE A 237 -3.73 24.43 5.97
C ILE A 237 -2.63 24.53 7.01
N LEU A 238 -1.76 23.52 7.11
CA LEU A 238 -0.64 23.53 8.05
C LEU A 238 0.33 24.69 7.80
N ARG A 239 0.56 25.03 6.54
CA ARG A 239 1.35 26.20 6.17
C ARG A 239 0.71 27.49 6.70
N GLU A 240 -0.56 27.72 6.40
CA GLU A 240 -1.31 28.91 6.84
C GLU A 240 -1.31 29.05 8.38
N LEU A 241 -1.57 27.93 9.09
CA LEU A 241 -1.51 27.91 10.55
C LEU A 241 -0.11 28.27 11.06
N SER A 242 0.94 27.73 10.42
CA SER A 242 2.34 27.99 10.84
C SER A 242 2.75 29.47 10.64
N GLU A 243 2.19 30.14 9.63
CA GLU A 243 2.40 31.57 9.38
C GLU A 243 1.63 32.43 10.39
N SER A 244 0.44 32.02 10.80
CA SER A 244 -0.40 32.74 11.77
C SER A 244 0.18 32.73 13.19
N VAL A 245 0.79 31.64 13.63
CA VAL A 245 1.43 31.54 14.95
C VAL A 245 2.70 32.40 15.02
N GLY A 246 3.42 32.59 13.92
CA GLY A 246 4.63 33.42 13.85
C GLY A 246 4.35 34.95 13.89
N GLN A 247 3.06 35.38 13.86
CA GLN A 247 2.65 36.79 13.92
C GLN A 247 2.12 37.21 15.31
N GLN A 248 2.02 36.30 16.26
CA GLN A 248 1.69 36.56 17.67
C GLN A 248 2.97 36.63 18.51
#